data_1dacc28cc0d39c4c6e5973f866ad236a
#
_entry.id   1dacc28cc0d39c4c6e5973f866ad236a
#
_cell.length_a   1.000
_cell.length_b   1.000
_cell.length_c   1.000
_cell.angle_alpha   90.00
_cell.angle_beta   90.00
_cell.angle_gamma   90.00
#
_symmetry.space_group_name_H-M   'P 1'
#
loop_
_entity.id
_entity.type
_entity.pdbx_description
1 polymer ?
#
loop_
_entity_poly.entity_id
_entity_poly.type
_entity_poly.pdbx_seq_one_letter_code
_entity_poly.pdbx_strand_id
1 'polypeptide(L)'
;DRWTHRLSDLRPTTYNARLAAARHLLKWLGHRWPDHLVRARTGKRLPRTLNRREMTMVLDASAKSEDPVASIVVTMMLDTGLRVSEVCNLDRNDIDLEDGSARVYGGKGDKDRLVLFTRRTLDRIHAWIPIRDARVRDDDFAFLLNSAGRRLQPRGVQRLMDSLALDAGLPKGKLTPHVLRHNFATGLLERGADLVTIQRLLGHSSIATTRVYLEISDQTLREVYHRAQATRETLEAAAASTEESQELVDSTPSTSSVGIE
;
A
#
# COMPACT_ATOMS: atom_id res chain seq x y z
N ASP A 1 34.35 -11.71 -22.39
CA ASP A 1 33.19 -12.49 -22.80
C ASP A 1 32.22 -11.70 -23.68
N ARG A 2 31.97 -12.23 -24.90
CA ARG A 2 31.13 -11.59 -25.93
C ARG A 2 29.70 -11.24 -25.44
N TRP A 3 29.16 -12.03 -24.52
CA TRP A 3 27.84 -11.84 -23.97
C TRP A 3 27.77 -10.69 -22.94
N THR A 4 28.76 -10.62 -22.07
CA THR A 4 28.85 -9.54 -21.05
C THR A 4 29.15 -8.19 -21.68
N HIS A 5 29.95 -8.16 -22.74
CA HIS A 5 30.20 -6.92 -23.48
C HIS A 5 28.93 -6.36 -24.12
N ARG A 6 28.01 -7.21 -24.61
CA ARG A 6 26.67 -6.78 -25.08
C ARG A 6 25.75 -6.29 -23.99
N LEU A 7 26.06 -6.53 -22.71
CA LEU A 7 25.26 -6.10 -21.57
C LEU A 7 25.80 -4.83 -20.92
N SER A 8 27.01 -4.35 -21.26
CA SER A 8 27.66 -3.19 -20.66
C SER A 8 26.87 -1.90 -20.83
N ASP A 9 26.18 -1.75 -21.96
CA ASP A 9 25.39 -0.57 -22.31
C ASP A 9 24.00 -0.55 -21.67
N LEU A 10 23.64 -1.61 -20.95
CA LEU A 10 22.34 -1.71 -20.29
C LEU A 10 22.30 -0.96 -18.95
N ARG A 11 21.13 -0.44 -18.63
CA ARG A 11 20.91 0.09 -17.27
C ARG A 11 21.20 -1.00 -16.23
N PRO A 12 21.81 -0.66 -15.06
CA PRO A 12 22.19 -1.62 -14.03
C PRO A 12 21.08 -2.59 -13.61
N THR A 13 19.84 -2.13 -13.54
CA THR A 13 18.67 -2.96 -13.22
C THR A 13 18.39 -4.02 -14.29
N THR A 14 18.46 -3.66 -15.57
CA THR A 14 18.27 -4.57 -16.69
C THR A 14 19.42 -5.56 -16.80
N TYR A 15 20.65 -5.09 -16.61
CA TYR A 15 21.84 -5.93 -16.52
C TYR A 15 21.69 -6.99 -15.43
N ASN A 16 21.34 -6.57 -14.21
CA ASN A 16 21.16 -7.47 -13.07
C ASN A 16 20.02 -8.48 -13.28
N ALA A 17 18.93 -8.10 -13.94
CA ALA A 17 17.82 -9.00 -14.27
C ALA A 17 18.28 -10.09 -15.27
N ARG A 18 19.05 -9.72 -16.30
CA ARG A 18 19.62 -10.68 -17.26
C ARG A 18 20.64 -11.60 -16.62
N LEU A 19 21.51 -11.09 -15.72
CA LEU A 19 22.41 -11.92 -14.93
C LEU A 19 21.66 -12.94 -14.07
N ALA A 20 20.58 -12.54 -13.43
CA ALA A 20 19.76 -13.43 -12.61
C ALA A 20 19.16 -14.57 -13.45
N ALA A 21 18.62 -14.24 -14.63
CA ALA A 21 18.09 -15.25 -15.57
C ALA A 21 19.18 -16.22 -16.05
N ALA A 22 20.35 -15.70 -16.44
CA ALA A 22 21.48 -16.52 -16.85
C ALA A 22 21.99 -17.43 -15.71
N ARG A 23 22.06 -16.92 -14.48
CA ARG A 23 22.42 -17.71 -13.30
C ARG A 23 21.45 -18.85 -13.05
N HIS A 24 20.13 -18.60 -13.22
CA HIS A 24 19.11 -19.63 -13.09
C HIS A 24 19.26 -20.72 -14.14
N LEU A 25 19.51 -20.33 -15.40
CA LEU A 25 19.73 -21.27 -16.50
C LEU A 25 20.98 -22.13 -16.27
N LEU A 26 22.12 -21.50 -15.91
CA LEU A 26 23.37 -22.24 -15.65
C LEU A 26 23.20 -23.21 -14.48
N LYS A 27 22.51 -22.80 -13.43
CA LYS A 27 22.22 -23.68 -12.30
C LYS A 27 21.34 -24.89 -12.72
N TRP A 28 20.36 -24.68 -13.58
CA TRP A 28 19.51 -25.76 -14.11
C TRP A 28 20.30 -26.73 -14.99
N LEU A 29 21.29 -26.21 -15.77
CA LEU A 29 22.20 -27.01 -16.59
C LEU A 29 23.34 -27.68 -15.77
N GLY A 30 23.36 -27.52 -14.44
CA GLY A 30 24.41 -28.07 -13.59
C GLY A 30 25.75 -27.34 -13.63
N HIS A 31 25.79 -26.14 -14.27
CA HIS A 31 27.04 -25.36 -14.38
C HIS A 31 27.21 -24.42 -13.20
N ARG A 32 28.47 -24.20 -12.78
CA ARG A 32 28.84 -23.19 -11.79
C ARG A 32 28.71 -21.79 -12.38
N TRP A 33 28.31 -20.85 -11.51
CA TRP A 33 28.29 -19.43 -11.84
C TRP A 33 29.74 -18.90 -11.94
N PRO A 34 30.11 -18.17 -13.01
CA PRO A 34 31.44 -17.57 -13.12
C PRO A 34 31.61 -16.44 -12.09
N ASP A 35 32.71 -16.50 -11.32
CA ASP A 35 32.97 -15.56 -10.20
C ASP A 35 33.15 -14.10 -10.64
N HIS A 36 33.62 -13.88 -11.87
CA HIS A 36 33.81 -12.55 -12.46
C HIS A 36 32.47 -11.84 -12.83
N LEU A 37 31.37 -12.59 -12.90
CA LEU A 37 30.06 -12.03 -13.22
C LEU A 37 29.36 -11.49 -11.96
N VAL A 38 29.69 -10.27 -11.61
CA VAL A 38 29.12 -9.58 -10.44
C VAL A 38 27.96 -8.66 -10.84
N ARG A 39 27.06 -8.46 -9.90
CA ARG A 39 25.94 -7.53 -10.09
C ARG A 39 26.44 -6.10 -10.17
N ALA A 40 25.91 -5.34 -11.12
CA ALA A 40 26.13 -3.90 -11.18
C ALA A 40 25.51 -3.20 -9.96
N ARG A 41 26.20 -2.21 -9.42
CA ARG A 41 25.66 -1.37 -8.34
C ARG A 41 24.46 -0.59 -8.87
N THR A 42 23.33 -0.77 -8.22
CA THR A 42 22.13 0.05 -8.47
C THR A 42 22.09 1.15 -7.42
N GLY A 43 22.06 2.40 -7.84
CA GLY A 43 21.83 3.50 -6.91
C GLY A 43 20.47 3.31 -6.22
N LYS A 44 20.41 3.53 -4.90
CA LYS A 44 19.15 3.58 -4.15
C LYS A 44 18.34 4.75 -4.71
N ARG A 45 17.26 4.44 -5.42
CA ARG A 45 16.28 5.46 -5.81
C ARG A 45 15.20 5.46 -4.74
N LEU A 46 14.94 6.62 -4.16
CA LEU A 46 13.75 6.78 -3.32
C LEU A 46 12.51 6.35 -4.11
N PRO A 47 11.64 5.57 -3.50
CA PRO A 47 10.38 5.19 -4.11
C PRO A 47 9.60 6.45 -4.54
N ARG A 48 8.99 6.40 -5.71
CA ARG A 48 8.15 7.49 -6.19
C ARG A 48 6.82 7.40 -5.46
N THR A 49 6.47 8.44 -4.73
CA THR A 49 5.15 8.63 -4.11
C THR A 49 4.45 9.82 -4.75
N LEU A 50 3.13 9.87 -4.61
CA LEU A 50 2.35 11.06 -4.83
C LEU A 50 2.28 11.83 -3.51
N ASN A 51 2.52 13.12 -3.55
CA ASN A 51 2.25 13.98 -2.40
C ASN A 51 0.74 14.20 -2.24
N ARG A 52 0.33 14.84 -1.14
CA ARG A 52 -1.09 15.05 -0.81
C ARG A 52 -1.85 15.79 -1.92
N ARG A 53 -1.24 16.82 -2.52
CA ARG A 53 -1.84 17.61 -3.61
C ARG A 53 -1.99 16.75 -4.87
N GLU A 54 -0.94 16.05 -5.28
CA GLU A 54 -0.97 15.13 -6.43
C GLU A 54 -2.03 14.04 -6.25
N MET A 55 -2.17 13.52 -5.03
CA MET A 55 -3.20 12.53 -4.69
C MET A 55 -4.61 13.08 -4.89
N THR A 56 -4.88 14.30 -4.40
CA THR A 56 -6.18 14.97 -4.62
C THR A 56 -6.45 15.15 -6.10
N MET A 57 -5.48 15.62 -6.89
CA MET A 57 -5.62 15.80 -8.34
C MET A 57 -5.96 14.48 -9.05
N VAL A 58 -5.34 13.36 -8.64
CA VAL A 58 -5.63 12.02 -9.20
C VAL A 58 -7.04 11.56 -8.84
N LEU A 59 -7.46 11.77 -7.59
CA LEU A 59 -8.81 11.41 -7.14
C LEU A 59 -9.88 12.23 -7.89
N ASP A 60 -9.67 13.52 -8.07
CA ASP A 60 -10.55 14.41 -8.80
C ASP A 60 -10.63 14.03 -10.29
N ALA A 61 -9.48 13.77 -10.94
CA ALA A 61 -9.43 13.30 -12.31
C ALA A 61 -10.16 11.95 -12.47
N SER A 62 -9.96 11.02 -11.54
CA SER A 62 -10.63 9.73 -11.57
C SER A 62 -12.15 9.81 -11.37
N ALA A 63 -12.61 10.78 -10.57
CA ALA A 63 -14.04 11.00 -10.33
C ALA A 63 -14.73 11.68 -11.54
N LYS A 64 -13.98 12.45 -12.33
CA LYS A 64 -14.46 13.14 -13.55
C LYS A 64 -14.23 12.32 -14.82
N SER A 65 -13.59 11.15 -14.73
CA SER A 65 -13.30 10.32 -15.89
C SER A 65 -14.61 9.82 -16.56
N GLU A 66 -14.61 9.84 -17.90
CA GLU A 66 -15.70 9.27 -18.69
C GLU A 66 -15.89 7.75 -18.45
N ASP A 67 -14.82 7.03 -18.14
CA ASP A 67 -14.92 5.63 -17.77
C ASP A 67 -15.07 5.48 -16.24
N PRO A 68 -16.25 5.11 -15.74
CA PRO A 68 -16.52 5.00 -14.31
C PRO A 68 -15.64 3.96 -13.61
N VAL A 69 -15.00 3.03 -14.34
CA VAL A 69 -14.04 2.09 -13.77
C VAL A 69 -12.80 2.79 -13.21
N ALA A 70 -12.48 4.00 -13.67
CA ALA A 70 -11.34 4.77 -13.20
C ALA A 70 -11.42 5.08 -11.71
N SER A 71 -12.57 5.56 -11.27
CA SER A 71 -12.79 5.96 -9.87
C SER A 71 -12.67 4.77 -8.93
N ILE A 72 -13.28 3.62 -9.26
CA ILE A 72 -13.23 2.45 -8.39
C ILE A 72 -11.83 1.82 -8.35
N VAL A 73 -11.12 1.73 -9.49
CA VAL A 73 -9.75 1.19 -9.54
C VAL A 73 -8.79 2.02 -8.70
N VAL A 74 -8.81 3.35 -8.86
CA VAL A 74 -7.93 4.25 -8.11
C VAL A 74 -8.21 4.16 -6.62
N THR A 75 -9.49 4.23 -6.22
CA THR A 75 -9.89 4.22 -4.81
C THR A 75 -9.54 2.88 -4.15
N MET A 76 -9.86 1.75 -4.80
CA MET A 76 -9.52 0.43 -4.28
C MET A 76 -8.01 0.27 -4.09
N MET A 77 -7.20 0.65 -5.07
CA MET A 77 -5.74 0.51 -4.96
C MET A 77 -5.13 1.39 -3.88
N LEU A 78 -5.67 2.60 -3.68
CA LEU A 78 -5.23 3.52 -2.64
C LEU A 78 -5.62 3.08 -1.23
N ASP A 79 -6.79 2.46 -1.07
CA ASP A 79 -7.33 2.15 0.25
C ASP A 79 -6.97 0.72 0.71
N THR A 80 -6.63 -0.19 -0.23
CA THR A 80 -6.31 -1.59 0.10
C THR A 80 -4.87 -1.98 -0.19
N GLY A 81 -4.16 -1.20 -1.00
CA GLY A 81 -2.82 -1.53 -1.45
C GLY A 81 -2.73 -2.80 -2.30
N LEU A 82 -3.80 -3.24 -2.93
CA LEU A 82 -3.83 -4.40 -3.82
C LEU A 82 -2.81 -4.26 -4.97
N ARG A 83 -2.24 -5.39 -5.39
CA ARG A 83 -1.45 -5.43 -6.63
C ARG A 83 -2.38 -5.29 -7.83
N VAL A 84 -1.85 -4.78 -8.95
CA VAL A 84 -2.67 -4.63 -10.18
C VAL A 84 -3.27 -5.95 -10.65
N SER A 85 -2.55 -7.06 -10.55
CA SER A 85 -3.07 -8.39 -10.89
C SER A 85 -4.17 -8.84 -9.93
N GLU A 86 -4.02 -8.55 -8.63
CA GLU A 86 -5.02 -8.88 -7.61
C GLU A 86 -6.32 -8.11 -7.85
N VAL A 87 -6.24 -6.80 -8.10
CA VAL A 87 -7.39 -5.96 -8.43
C VAL A 87 -8.12 -6.47 -9.68
N CYS A 88 -7.38 -6.85 -10.73
CA CYS A 88 -7.95 -7.35 -11.98
C CYS A 88 -8.59 -8.75 -11.82
N ASN A 89 -8.07 -9.55 -10.90
CA ASN A 89 -8.56 -10.92 -10.67
C ASN A 89 -9.71 -11.02 -9.67
N LEU A 90 -10.10 -9.92 -9.02
CA LEU A 90 -11.26 -9.93 -8.12
C LEU A 90 -12.52 -10.31 -8.86
N ASP A 91 -13.25 -11.24 -8.27
CA ASP A 91 -14.60 -11.62 -8.68
C ASP A 91 -15.65 -10.86 -7.88
N ARG A 92 -16.86 -10.80 -8.41
CA ARG A 92 -17.98 -10.15 -7.72
C ARG A 92 -18.28 -10.82 -6.37
N ASN A 93 -18.13 -12.14 -6.30
CA ASN A 93 -18.38 -12.94 -5.12
C ASN A 93 -17.26 -12.89 -4.08
N ASP A 94 -16.09 -12.33 -4.42
CA ASP A 94 -15.01 -12.11 -3.46
C ASP A 94 -15.28 -10.93 -2.54
N ILE A 95 -16.25 -10.08 -2.90
CA ILE A 95 -16.55 -8.83 -2.21
C ILE A 95 -17.74 -9.03 -1.27
N ASP A 96 -17.49 -8.84 0.00
CA ASP A 96 -18.48 -8.78 1.05
C ASP A 96 -18.80 -7.30 1.34
N LEU A 97 -20.02 -6.88 0.98
CA LEU A 97 -20.47 -5.50 1.18
C LEU A 97 -20.95 -5.24 2.60
N GLU A 98 -21.40 -6.27 3.32
CA GLU A 98 -21.86 -6.16 4.70
C GLU A 98 -20.67 -6.01 5.65
N ASP A 99 -19.64 -6.86 5.47
CA ASP A 99 -18.40 -6.78 6.24
C ASP A 99 -17.45 -5.67 5.74
N GLY A 100 -17.70 -5.12 4.55
CA GLY A 100 -16.83 -4.10 3.96
C GLY A 100 -15.45 -4.63 3.60
N SER A 101 -15.38 -5.83 3.09
CA SER A 101 -14.12 -6.53 2.83
C SER A 101 -14.09 -7.24 1.48
N ALA A 102 -12.90 -7.73 1.09
CA ALA A 102 -12.77 -8.68 -0.01
C ALA A 102 -11.71 -9.73 0.28
N ARG A 103 -11.94 -10.94 -0.23
CA ARG A 103 -10.99 -12.03 -0.21
C ARG A 103 -10.10 -12.01 -1.44
N VAL A 104 -8.79 -12.03 -1.23
CA VAL A 104 -7.79 -12.03 -2.30
C VAL A 104 -7.08 -13.37 -2.29
N TYR A 105 -7.23 -14.13 -3.37
CA TYR A 105 -6.65 -15.46 -3.52
C TYR A 105 -5.26 -15.41 -4.17
N GLY A 106 -4.41 -16.38 -3.81
CA GLY A 106 -3.20 -16.71 -4.57
C GLY A 106 -2.17 -15.60 -4.68
N GLY A 107 -1.90 -14.87 -3.60
CA GLY A 107 -0.72 -13.99 -3.54
C GLY A 107 0.59 -14.78 -3.71
N LYS A 108 1.73 -14.09 -3.90
CA LYS A 108 3.05 -14.72 -3.98
C LYS A 108 3.31 -15.55 -2.72
N GLY A 109 3.26 -16.90 -2.85
CA GLY A 109 3.39 -17.86 -1.75
C GLY A 109 2.07 -18.51 -1.34
N ASP A 110 1.04 -18.45 -2.20
CA ASP A 110 -0.24 -19.17 -2.09
C ASP A 110 -1.00 -18.93 -0.77
N LYS A 111 -0.92 -17.71 -0.25
CA LYS A 111 -1.65 -17.31 0.96
C LYS A 111 -2.76 -16.34 0.60
N ASP A 112 -3.98 -16.76 0.87
CA ASP A 112 -5.14 -15.91 0.81
C ASP A 112 -5.08 -14.85 1.90
N ARG A 113 -5.66 -13.70 1.62
CA ARG A 113 -5.80 -12.65 2.63
C ARG A 113 -7.10 -11.86 2.45
N LEU A 114 -7.58 -11.35 3.56
CA LEU A 114 -8.65 -10.37 3.58
C LEU A 114 -8.09 -8.96 3.37
N VAL A 115 -8.79 -8.14 2.60
CA VAL A 115 -8.58 -6.70 2.51
C VAL A 115 -9.84 -5.98 2.97
N LEU A 116 -9.66 -4.84 3.64
CA LEU A 116 -10.75 -4.06 4.20
C LEU A 116 -10.98 -2.80 3.36
N PHE A 117 -12.24 -2.44 3.18
CA PHE A 117 -12.63 -1.26 2.44
C PHE A 117 -12.92 -0.09 3.38
N THR A 118 -12.50 1.09 3.00
CA THR A 118 -12.95 2.33 3.65
C THR A 118 -14.39 2.63 3.21
N ARG A 119 -15.07 3.50 3.95
CA ARG A 119 -16.41 3.98 3.58
C ARG A 119 -16.42 4.54 2.14
N ARG A 120 -15.40 5.32 1.80
CA ARG A 120 -15.23 5.87 0.45
C ARG A 120 -15.17 4.77 -0.62
N THR A 121 -14.43 3.70 -0.36
CA THR A 121 -14.33 2.57 -1.30
C THR A 121 -15.67 1.86 -1.44
N LEU A 122 -16.40 1.64 -0.34
CA LEU A 122 -17.72 1.03 -0.37
C LEU A 122 -18.71 1.87 -1.19
N ASP A 123 -18.75 3.19 -1.00
CA ASP A 123 -19.60 4.08 -1.78
C ASP A 123 -19.28 3.99 -3.28
N ARG A 124 -18.00 3.84 -3.68
CA ARG A 124 -17.61 3.62 -5.08
C ARG A 124 -17.97 2.24 -5.59
N ILE A 125 -17.88 1.21 -4.75
CA ILE A 125 -18.34 -0.15 -5.09
C ILE A 125 -19.84 -0.16 -5.34
N HIS A 126 -20.63 0.43 -4.46
CA HIS A 126 -22.08 0.55 -4.62
C HIS A 126 -22.48 1.28 -5.90
N ALA A 127 -21.78 2.36 -6.25
CA ALA A 127 -22.01 3.09 -7.49
C ALA A 127 -21.57 2.29 -8.74
N TRP A 128 -20.55 1.45 -8.62
CA TRP A 128 -20.00 0.66 -9.72
C TRP A 128 -20.86 -0.57 -10.06
N ILE A 129 -21.45 -1.26 -9.07
CA ILE A 129 -22.19 -2.52 -9.26
C ILE A 129 -23.27 -2.40 -10.35
N PRO A 130 -24.20 -1.45 -10.34
CA PRO A 130 -25.23 -1.36 -11.38
C PRO A 130 -24.63 -1.09 -12.76
N ILE A 131 -23.55 -0.31 -12.85
CA ILE A 131 -22.85 -0.05 -14.11
C ILE A 131 -22.16 -1.33 -14.61
N ARG A 132 -21.53 -2.07 -13.73
CA ARG A 132 -20.91 -3.35 -14.02
C ARG A 132 -21.92 -4.34 -14.55
N ASP A 133 -23.06 -4.51 -13.86
CA ASP A 133 -24.08 -5.49 -14.21
C ASP A 133 -24.76 -5.17 -15.55
N ALA A 134 -24.90 -3.90 -15.88
CA ALA A 134 -25.38 -3.48 -17.21
C ALA A 134 -24.33 -3.65 -18.33
N ARG A 135 -23.04 -3.69 -17.99
CA ARG A 135 -21.90 -3.74 -18.94
C ARG A 135 -21.40 -5.16 -19.21
N VAL A 136 -21.56 -6.09 -18.25
CA VAL A 136 -20.99 -7.44 -18.34
C VAL A 136 -21.46 -8.21 -19.58
N ARG A 137 -20.53 -8.97 -20.20
CA ARG A 137 -20.83 -9.79 -21.39
C ARG A 137 -20.32 -11.21 -21.28
N ASP A 138 -18.98 -11.38 -21.17
CA ASP A 138 -18.34 -12.70 -21.33
C ASP A 138 -17.89 -13.32 -20.00
N ASP A 139 -17.76 -12.53 -18.94
CA ASP A 139 -17.25 -12.97 -17.63
C ASP A 139 -18.13 -12.40 -16.51
N ASP A 140 -19.18 -13.11 -16.18
CA ASP A 140 -20.14 -12.73 -15.14
C ASP A 140 -19.53 -12.61 -13.76
N PHE A 141 -18.38 -13.26 -13.53
CA PHE A 141 -17.71 -13.23 -12.23
C PHE A 141 -16.82 -12.00 -12.07
N ALA A 142 -16.21 -11.50 -13.16
CA ALA A 142 -15.26 -10.38 -13.06
C ALA A 142 -15.87 -9.15 -12.38
N PHE A 143 -15.23 -8.67 -11.31
CA PHE A 143 -15.68 -7.47 -10.63
C PHE A 143 -15.38 -6.21 -11.44
N LEU A 144 -14.18 -6.07 -12.00
CA LEU A 144 -13.80 -4.92 -12.81
C LEU A 144 -13.84 -5.26 -14.29
N LEU A 145 -14.58 -4.46 -15.03
CA LEU A 145 -14.78 -4.61 -16.47
C LEU A 145 -14.19 -3.43 -17.24
N ASN A 146 -13.68 -3.72 -18.44
CA ASN A 146 -13.32 -2.69 -19.41
C ASN A 146 -14.58 -2.16 -20.15
N SER A 147 -14.40 -1.17 -21.02
CA SER A 147 -15.49 -0.60 -21.82
C SER A 147 -16.21 -1.60 -22.72
N ALA A 148 -15.58 -2.72 -23.08
CA ALA A 148 -16.17 -3.79 -23.88
C ALA A 148 -16.92 -4.85 -23.05
N GLY A 149 -17.05 -4.66 -21.72
CA GLY A 149 -17.77 -5.58 -20.82
C GLY A 149 -17.00 -6.86 -20.48
N ARG A 150 -15.68 -6.89 -20.70
CA ARG A 150 -14.80 -8.01 -20.36
C ARG A 150 -13.90 -7.67 -19.17
N ARG A 151 -13.41 -8.68 -18.46
CA ARG A 151 -12.49 -8.52 -17.34
C ARG A 151 -11.37 -7.52 -17.63
N LEU A 152 -11.23 -6.54 -16.77
CA LEU A 152 -10.15 -5.53 -16.86
C LEU A 152 -8.80 -6.21 -16.67
N GLN A 153 -7.89 -5.99 -17.59
CA GLN A 153 -6.55 -6.58 -17.56
C GLN A 153 -5.52 -5.58 -17.01
N PRO A 154 -4.37 -6.05 -16.45
CA PRO A 154 -3.32 -5.18 -15.93
C PRO A 154 -2.83 -4.10 -16.91
N ARG A 155 -2.76 -4.42 -18.21
CA ARG A 155 -2.43 -3.43 -19.26
C ARG A 155 -3.52 -2.36 -19.42
N GLY A 156 -4.79 -2.74 -19.19
CA GLY A 156 -5.90 -1.79 -19.19
C GLY A 156 -5.77 -0.80 -18.04
N VAL A 157 -5.49 -1.30 -16.83
CA VAL A 157 -5.22 -0.45 -15.67
C VAL A 157 -4.03 0.48 -15.92
N GLN A 158 -2.94 -0.02 -16.53
CA GLN A 158 -1.80 0.83 -16.84
C GLN A 158 -2.17 1.99 -17.79
N ARG A 159 -2.93 1.70 -18.86
CA ARG A 159 -3.41 2.74 -19.79
C ARG A 159 -4.34 3.74 -19.09
N LEU A 160 -5.22 3.25 -18.22
CA LEU A 160 -6.08 4.10 -17.40
C LEU A 160 -5.25 5.05 -16.52
N MET A 161 -4.20 4.55 -15.85
CA MET A 161 -3.31 5.38 -15.04
C MET A 161 -2.54 6.41 -15.88
N ASP A 162 -2.11 6.06 -17.09
CA ASP A 162 -1.43 6.98 -17.99
C ASP A 162 -2.37 8.12 -18.45
N SER A 163 -3.64 7.82 -18.74
CA SER A 163 -4.66 8.84 -19.06
C SER A 163 -4.94 9.74 -17.85
N LEU A 164 -5.23 9.13 -16.68
CA LEU A 164 -5.50 9.90 -15.45
C LEU A 164 -4.32 10.78 -15.02
N ALA A 165 -3.08 10.34 -15.26
CA ALA A 165 -1.91 11.19 -15.01
C ALA A 165 -1.94 12.45 -15.88
N LEU A 166 -2.29 12.30 -17.15
CA LEU A 166 -2.42 13.44 -18.07
C LEU A 166 -3.54 14.40 -17.62
N ASP A 167 -4.73 13.84 -17.31
CA ASP A 167 -5.89 14.61 -16.86
C ASP A 167 -5.63 15.33 -15.52
N ALA A 168 -4.82 14.72 -14.65
CA ALA A 168 -4.37 15.32 -13.40
C ALA A 168 -3.18 16.28 -13.55
N GLY A 169 -2.70 16.55 -14.78
CA GLY A 169 -1.52 17.40 -15.02
C GLY A 169 -0.21 16.84 -14.47
N LEU A 170 -0.11 15.52 -14.30
CA LEU A 170 1.09 14.86 -13.78
C LEU A 170 1.99 14.38 -14.92
N PRO A 171 3.32 14.32 -14.70
CA PRO A 171 4.24 13.77 -15.67
C PRO A 171 3.94 12.29 -15.97
N LYS A 172 4.13 11.87 -17.22
CA LYS A 172 3.97 10.47 -17.63
C LYS A 172 4.78 9.52 -16.74
N GLY A 173 4.15 8.43 -16.31
CA GLY A 173 4.76 7.44 -15.42
C GLY A 173 4.91 7.87 -13.96
N LYS A 174 4.37 9.05 -13.58
CA LYS A 174 4.28 9.46 -12.17
C LYS A 174 3.18 8.69 -11.44
N LEU A 175 2.03 8.46 -12.10
CA LEU A 175 0.94 7.62 -11.61
C LEU A 175 1.07 6.21 -12.16
N THR A 176 1.19 5.23 -11.29
CA THR A 176 1.23 3.81 -11.64
C THR A 176 0.59 2.99 -10.53
N PRO A 177 0.15 1.74 -10.80
CA PRO A 177 -0.35 0.83 -9.78
C PRO A 177 0.60 0.66 -8.59
N HIS A 178 1.91 0.59 -8.85
CA HIS A 178 2.92 0.48 -7.80
C HIS A 178 3.01 1.74 -6.94
N VAL A 179 2.86 2.92 -7.53
CA VAL A 179 2.85 4.19 -6.80
C VAL A 179 1.65 4.27 -5.87
N LEU A 180 0.44 3.89 -6.33
CA LEU A 180 -0.76 3.87 -5.47
C LEU A 180 -0.60 2.91 -4.28
N ARG A 181 -0.13 1.70 -4.54
CA ARG A 181 0.17 0.72 -3.49
C ARG A 181 1.24 1.23 -2.52
N HIS A 182 2.21 1.95 -3.02
CA HIS A 182 3.26 2.55 -2.22
C HIS A 182 2.71 3.67 -1.33
N ASN A 183 1.85 4.53 -1.88
CA ASN A 183 1.14 5.56 -1.11
C ASN A 183 0.23 4.96 -0.02
N PHE A 184 -0.41 3.82 -0.27
CA PHE A 184 -1.15 3.09 0.77
C PHE A 184 -0.23 2.71 1.93
N ALA A 185 0.92 2.08 1.64
CA ALA A 185 1.85 1.63 2.67
C ALA A 185 2.47 2.79 3.46
N THR A 186 2.93 3.85 2.77
CA THR A 186 3.48 5.05 3.43
C THR A 186 2.43 5.77 4.25
N GLY A 187 1.21 5.91 3.74
CA GLY A 187 0.12 6.52 4.48
C GLY A 187 -0.30 5.74 5.73
N LEU A 188 -0.18 4.41 5.74
CA LEU A 188 -0.37 3.61 6.96
C LEU A 188 0.76 3.85 7.97
N LEU A 189 2.01 3.88 7.50
CA LEU A 189 3.18 4.16 8.35
C LEU A 189 3.10 5.54 8.99
N GLU A 190 2.75 6.57 8.21
CA GLU A 190 2.55 7.94 8.69
C GLU A 190 1.44 8.05 9.74
N ARG A 191 0.44 7.18 9.68
CA ARG A 191 -0.62 7.08 10.70
C ARG A 191 -0.26 6.18 11.88
N GLY A 192 0.98 5.70 11.96
CA GLY A 192 1.52 4.94 13.09
C GLY A 192 1.29 3.42 13.03
N ALA A 193 0.87 2.87 11.89
CA ALA A 193 0.79 1.42 11.74
C ALA A 193 2.20 0.79 11.76
N ASP A 194 2.34 -0.31 12.49
CA ASP A 194 3.60 -1.04 12.54
C ASP A 194 3.89 -1.80 11.23
N LEU A 195 5.18 -2.09 11.00
CA LEU A 195 5.62 -2.75 9.77
C LEU A 195 5.08 -4.16 9.58
N VAL A 196 4.80 -4.88 10.65
CA VAL A 196 4.28 -6.25 10.58
C VAL A 196 2.83 -6.20 10.11
N THR A 197 2.05 -5.26 10.62
CA THR A 197 0.68 -4.98 10.17
C THR A 197 0.66 -4.58 8.69
N ILE A 198 1.53 -3.64 8.28
CA ILE A 198 1.65 -3.23 6.87
C ILE A 198 2.06 -4.43 5.99
N GLN A 199 3.00 -5.24 6.43
CA GLN A 199 3.43 -6.44 5.72
C GLN A 199 2.26 -7.43 5.50
N ARG A 200 1.46 -7.67 6.53
CA ARG A 200 0.28 -8.56 6.47
C ARG A 200 -0.76 -8.03 5.48
N LEU A 201 -1.12 -6.75 5.59
CA LEU A 201 -2.08 -6.10 4.70
C LEU A 201 -1.63 -6.14 3.23
N LEU A 202 -0.35 -5.92 2.98
CA LEU A 202 0.22 -5.98 1.63
C LEU A 202 0.43 -7.41 1.12
N GLY A 203 0.39 -8.44 1.97
CA GLY A 203 0.71 -9.81 1.58
C GLY A 203 2.15 -9.96 1.10
N HIS A 204 3.12 -9.35 1.82
CA HIS A 204 4.54 -9.49 1.52
C HIS A 204 5.08 -10.75 2.19
N SER A 205 5.67 -11.65 1.41
CA SER A 205 6.32 -12.87 1.91
C SER A 205 7.63 -12.60 2.66
N SER A 206 8.18 -11.39 2.57
CA SER A 206 9.44 -10.99 3.20
C SER A 206 9.37 -9.57 3.75
N ILE A 207 9.85 -9.40 4.98
CA ILE A 207 10.01 -8.10 5.65
C ILE A 207 10.98 -7.17 4.90
N ALA A 208 11.94 -7.74 4.14
CA ALA A 208 12.87 -6.96 3.33
C ALA A 208 12.16 -6.08 2.29
N THR A 209 11.01 -6.53 1.77
CA THR A 209 10.19 -5.75 0.84
C THR A 209 9.46 -4.60 1.54
N THR A 210 9.14 -4.76 2.82
CA THR A 210 8.46 -3.74 3.62
C THR A 210 9.45 -2.72 4.19
N ARG A 211 10.71 -3.12 4.43
CA ARG A 211 11.80 -2.21 4.86
C ARG A 211 12.06 -1.05 3.89
N VAL A 212 11.75 -1.22 2.61
CA VAL A 212 11.86 -0.12 1.62
C VAL A 212 11.02 1.09 2.04
N TYR A 213 9.94 0.89 2.79
CA TYR A 213 9.10 1.98 3.30
C TYR A 213 9.73 2.73 4.48
N LEU A 214 10.60 2.09 5.27
CA LEU A 214 11.36 2.77 6.33
C LEU A 214 12.43 3.72 5.79
N GLU A 215 13.02 3.41 4.64
CA GLU A 215 14.05 4.24 4.02
C GLU A 215 13.50 5.54 3.40
N ILE A 216 12.16 5.69 3.32
CA ILE A 216 11.52 6.83 2.64
C ILE A 216 11.46 8.06 3.53
N SER A 217 11.64 7.92 4.82
CA SER A 217 11.25 8.98 5.73
C SER A 217 12.10 9.07 6.98
N ASP A 218 13.26 9.70 6.85
CA ASP A 218 13.89 10.36 8.01
C ASP A 218 12.90 11.34 8.66
N GLN A 219 11.99 11.90 7.88
CA GLN A 219 10.92 12.77 8.34
C GLN A 219 9.86 11.99 9.12
N THR A 220 9.39 10.86 8.62
CA THR A 220 8.44 9.98 9.33
C THR A 220 9.07 9.41 10.61
N LEU A 221 10.35 9.06 10.58
CA LEU A 221 11.06 8.59 11.78
C LEU A 221 11.06 9.69 12.87
N ARG A 222 11.34 10.93 12.49
CA ARG A 222 11.29 12.08 13.41
C ARG A 222 9.87 12.34 13.93
N GLU A 223 8.86 12.29 13.06
CA GLU A 223 7.46 12.51 13.44
C GLU A 223 6.94 11.39 14.37
N VAL A 224 7.28 10.12 14.09
CA VAL A 224 6.93 8.99 14.96
C VAL A 224 7.65 9.10 16.30
N TYR A 225 8.94 9.48 16.30
CA TYR A 225 9.71 9.71 17.52
C TYR A 225 9.09 10.85 18.35
N HIS A 226 8.82 12.00 17.76
CA HIS A 226 8.22 13.14 18.47
C HIS A 226 6.81 12.81 18.99
N ARG A 227 6.01 12.05 18.22
CA ARG A 227 4.68 11.62 18.67
C ARG A 227 4.77 10.64 19.84
N ALA A 228 5.71 9.69 19.81
CA ALA A 228 5.94 8.75 20.89
C ALA A 228 6.44 9.47 22.18
N GLN A 229 7.29 10.47 22.04
CA GLN A 229 7.74 11.31 23.15
C GLN A 229 6.60 12.15 23.75
N ALA A 230 5.81 12.81 22.90
CA ALA A 230 4.66 13.60 23.36
C ALA A 230 3.61 12.73 24.10
N THR A 231 3.37 11.50 23.63
CA THR A 231 2.49 10.56 24.33
C THR A 231 3.04 10.15 25.68
N ARG A 232 4.36 9.95 25.80
CA ARG A 232 5.04 9.61 27.03
C ARG A 232 4.97 10.78 28.02
N GLU A 233 5.28 12.00 27.60
CA GLU A 233 5.17 13.21 28.43
C GLU A 233 3.75 13.43 28.96
N THR A 234 2.75 13.18 28.12
CA THR A 234 1.33 13.29 28.51
C THR A 234 0.96 12.22 29.56
N LEU A 235 1.45 11.00 29.43
CA LEU A 235 1.22 9.92 30.40
C LEU A 235 1.96 10.18 31.72
N GLU A 236 3.18 10.70 31.69
CA GLU A 236 3.98 11.06 32.87
C GLU A 236 3.34 12.25 33.61
N ALA A 237 2.84 13.26 32.89
CA ALA A 237 2.11 14.38 33.48
C ALA A 237 0.77 13.95 34.11
N ALA A 238 0.06 13.02 33.49
CA ALA A 238 -1.19 12.46 34.03
C ALA A 238 -0.92 11.62 35.30
N ALA A 239 0.17 10.85 35.33
CA ALA A 239 0.58 10.08 36.51
C ALA A 239 0.95 10.98 37.68
N ALA A 240 1.74 12.03 37.44
CA ALA A 240 2.13 13.01 38.45
C ALA A 240 0.93 13.74 39.05
N SER A 241 -0.05 14.13 38.23
CA SER A 241 -1.28 14.78 38.72
C SER A 241 -2.17 13.85 39.55
N THR A 242 -2.06 12.55 39.33
CA THR A 242 -2.81 11.55 40.11
C THR A 242 -2.14 11.31 41.47
N GLU A 243 -0.81 11.32 41.53
CA GLU A 243 -0.04 11.21 42.79
C GLU A 243 -0.22 12.42 43.67
N GLU A 244 -0.17 13.65 43.12
CA GLU A 244 -0.48 14.89 43.87
C GLU A 244 -1.90 14.92 44.44
N SER A 245 -2.87 14.40 43.72
CA SER A 245 -4.26 14.32 44.15
C SER A 245 -4.45 13.30 45.27
N GLN A 246 -3.66 12.26 45.32
CA GLN A 246 -3.71 11.23 46.35
C GLN A 246 -3.02 11.66 47.66
N GLU A 247 -1.91 12.40 47.59
CA GLU A 247 -1.26 12.99 48.77
C GLU A 247 -2.11 14.04 49.45
N LEU A 248 -2.90 14.80 48.70
CA LEU A 248 -3.83 15.79 49.24
C LEU A 248 -5.01 15.15 50.01
N VAL A 249 -5.45 13.97 49.66
CA VAL A 249 -6.53 13.24 50.33
C VAL A 249 -6.02 12.59 51.62
N ASP A 250 -4.80 12.08 51.63
CA ASP A 250 -4.22 11.44 52.82
C ASP A 250 -3.74 12.46 53.89
N SER A 251 -3.61 13.74 53.56
CA SER A 251 -3.16 14.80 54.45
C SER A 251 -4.28 15.50 55.23
N THR A 252 -5.55 15.11 55.09
CA THR A 252 -6.66 15.67 55.88
C THR A 252 -6.70 15.03 57.28
N PRO A 253 -6.47 15.78 58.39
CA PRO A 253 -6.50 15.21 59.71
C PRO A 253 -7.95 14.85 60.12
N SER A 254 -8.15 13.61 60.56
CA SER A 254 -9.38 13.14 61.14
C SER A 254 -9.69 13.93 62.43
N THR A 255 -10.63 14.82 62.36
CA THR A 255 -11.18 15.49 63.56
C THR A 255 -11.92 14.46 64.41
N SER A 256 -11.29 14.08 65.51
CA SER A 256 -11.87 13.29 66.57
C SER A 256 -13.10 13.98 67.12
N SER A 257 -14.21 13.28 67.13
CA SER A 257 -15.42 13.64 67.84
C SER A 257 -15.17 13.66 69.34
N VAL A 258 -15.24 14.83 69.93
CA VAL A 258 -15.35 15.01 71.38
C VAL A 258 -16.80 14.67 71.77
N GLY A 259 -16.96 13.68 72.68
CA GLY A 259 -18.20 13.32 73.26
C GLY A 259 -18.65 14.40 74.24
N ILE A 260 -19.94 14.61 74.35
CA ILE A 260 -20.60 15.31 75.44
C ILE A 260 -21.52 14.29 76.08
N GLU A 261 -21.47 14.30 77.39
CA GLU A 261 -22.30 13.57 78.37
C GLU A 261 -23.82 13.73 78.14
#